data_fa16fc6d7d4080af357555a869f07399
#
_entry.id   fa16fc6d7d4080af357555a869f07399
#
_cell.length_a   1.000
_cell.length_b   1.000
_cell.length_c   1.000
_cell.angle_alpha   90.00
_cell.angle_beta   90.00
_cell.angle_gamma   90.00
#
_symmetry.space_group_name_H-M   'P 1'
#
loop_
_entity.id
_entity.type
_entity.pdbx_description
1 polymer ?
#
loop_
_entity_poly.entity_id
_entity_poly.type
_entity_poly.pdbx_seq_one_letter_code
_entity_poly.pdbx_strand_id
1 'polypeptide(L)'
;MTLGLTILAPVIVRRVQRFWQRRILLWADAVGLAFFAVGSCATSDRLGHPLIVSVLIGVVTGVFGGMLRDVFCAKLPSVLSNEEPYASVAFAGCWVYLGLVHAEIVPADIALWGCCALIMIVRMASFRIPWMKVRY
;
A
#
# COMPACT_ATOMS: atom_id res chain seq x y z
N MET A 1 21.72 11.47 40.17
CA MET A 1 20.40 11.47 39.49
C MET A 1 20.49 11.89 38.02
N THR A 2 21.48 12.61 37.57
CA THR A 2 21.63 13.11 36.19
C THR A 2 22.16 12.09 35.18
N LEU A 3 22.92 11.08 35.60
CA LEU A 3 23.49 10.05 34.73
C LEU A 3 22.44 9.09 34.14
N GLY A 4 21.35 8.81 34.85
CA GLY A 4 20.26 7.95 34.35
C GLY A 4 19.46 8.60 33.23
N LEU A 5 19.24 9.91 33.30
CA LEU A 5 18.49 10.69 32.29
C LEU A 5 19.28 10.83 30.98
N THR A 6 20.60 10.93 31.04
CA THR A 6 21.47 11.05 29.86
C THR A 6 21.56 9.75 29.06
N ILE A 7 21.35 8.60 29.67
CA ILE A 7 21.36 7.29 28.99
C ILE A 7 19.97 6.90 28.51
N LEU A 8 18.92 7.26 29.26
CA LEU A 8 17.52 6.94 28.89
C LEU A 8 16.97 7.84 27.78
N ALA A 9 17.35 9.13 27.76
CA ALA A 9 16.88 10.06 26.75
C ALA A 9 17.15 9.61 25.31
N PRO A 10 18.39 9.23 24.91
CA PRO A 10 18.65 8.79 23.53
C PRO A 10 17.96 7.46 23.19
N VAL A 11 17.73 6.59 24.15
CA VAL A 11 17.02 5.32 23.92
C VAL A 11 15.53 5.57 23.67
N ILE A 12 14.92 6.44 24.45
CA ILE A 12 13.50 6.82 24.30
C ILE A 12 13.32 7.58 23.00
N VAL A 13 14.17 8.55 22.68
CA VAL A 13 14.12 9.33 21.44
C VAL A 13 14.29 8.42 20.22
N ARG A 14 15.23 7.48 20.23
CA ARG A 14 15.43 6.51 19.15
C ARG A 14 14.23 5.56 19.00
N ARG A 15 13.57 5.16 20.09
CA ARG A 15 12.36 4.34 20.03
C ARG A 15 11.17 5.11 19.45
N VAL A 16 10.96 6.34 19.89
CA VAL A 16 9.91 7.22 19.38
C VAL A 16 10.14 7.53 17.91
N GLN A 17 11.38 7.88 17.53
CA GLN A 17 11.72 8.12 16.12
C GLN A 17 11.49 6.88 15.24
N ARG A 18 11.89 5.68 15.69
CA ARG A 18 11.63 4.43 14.95
C ARG A 18 10.14 4.13 14.81
N PHE A 19 9.34 4.44 15.84
CA PHE A 19 7.90 4.24 15.79
C PHE A 19 7.22 5.21 14.84
N TRP A 20 7.62 6.48 14.83
CA TRP A 20 7.12 7.50 13.91
C TRP A 20 7.56 7.23 12.47
N GLN A 21 8.82 6.87 12.25
CA GLN A 21 9.33 6.52 10.93
C GLN A 21 8.60 5.30 10.35
N ARG A 22 8.30 4.29 11.14
CA ARG A 22 7.51 3.14 10.69
C ARG A 22 6.10 3.56 10.27
N ARG A 23 5.43 4.38 11.05
CA ARG A 23 4.08 4.86 10.71
C ARG A 23 4.07 5.68 9.43
N ILE A 24 4.98 6.64 9.28
CA ILE A 24 5.08 7.47 8.08
C ILE A 24 5.36 6.62 6.85
N LEU A 25 6.27 5.63 6.95
CA LEU A 25 6.56 4.71 5.85
C LEU A 25 5.35 3.86 5.47
N LEU A 26 4.59 3.37 6.43
CA LEU A 26 3.37 2.59 6.17
C LEU A 26 2.28 3.42 5.48
N TRP A 27 2.11 4.67 5.90
CA TRP A 27 1.18 5.60 5.25
C TRP A 27 1.61 5.92 3.83
N ALA A 28 2.89 6.24 3.64
CA ALA A 28 3.45 6.52 2.32
C ALA A 28 3.31 5.31 1.39
N ASP A 29 3.51 4.10 1.90
CA ASP A 29 3.31 2.86 1.17
C ASP A 29 1.84 2.63 0.77
N ALA A 30 0.91 2.79 1.71
CA ALA A 30 -0.51 2.61 1.44
C ALA A 30 -1.01 3.61 0.39
N VAL A 31 -0.60 4.87 0.49
CA VAL A 31 -0.92 5.91 -0.51
C VAL A 31 -0.27 5.57 -1.85
N GLY A 32 1.01 5.23 -1.86
CA GLY A 32 1.74 4.87 -3.08
C GLY A 32 1.11 3.67 -3.78
N LEU A 33 0.83 2.59 -3.05
CA LEU A 33 0.17 1.40 -3.61
C LEU A 33 -1.17 1.75 -4.24
N ALA A 34 -2.03 2.51 -3.53
CA ALA A 34 -3.34 2.88 -4.01
C ALA A 34 -3.27 3.71 -5.31
N PHE A 35 -2.47 4.77 -5.32
CA PHE A 35 -2.33 5.64 -6.47
C PHE A 35 -1.70 4.95 -7.67
N PHE A 36 -0.61 4.21 -7.47
CA PHE A 36 0.07 3.54 -8.56
C PHE A 36 -0.73 2.37 -9.10
N ALA A 37 -1.38 1.57 -8.26
CA ALA A 37 -2.18 0.45 -8.72
C ALA A 37 -3.41 0.93 -9.51
N VAL A 38 -4.25 1.75 -8.91
CA VAL A 38 -5.50 2.20 -9.55
C VAL A 38 -5.21 3.16 -10.70
N GLY A 39 -4.25 4.07 -10.56
CA GLY A 39 -3.88 5.03 -11.60
C GLY A 39 -3.31 4.37 -12.84
N SER A 40 -2.43 3.38 -12.69
CA SER A 40 -1.88 2.62 -13.83
C SER A 40 -2.94 1.73 -14.47
N CYS A 41 -3.81 1.11 -13.67
CA CYS A 41 -4.95 0.33 -14.15
C CYS A 41 -5.90 1.22 -14.99
N ALA A 42 -6.25 2.40 -14.48
CA ALA A 42 -7.11 3.35 -15.17
C ALA A 42 -6.49 3.87 -16.48
N THR A 43 -5.20 4.15 -16.46
CA THR A 43 -4.48 4.61 -17.65
C THR A 43 -4.44 3.52 -18.72
N SER A 44 -4.16 2.28 -18.33
CA SER A 44 -4.14 1.13 -19.23
C SER A 44 -5.51 0.86 -19.86
N ASP A 45 -6.58 0.95 -19.07
CA ASP A 45 -7.95 0.78 -19.54
C ASP A 45 -8.34 1.87 -20.56
N ARG A 46 -7.98 3.13 -20.29
CA ARG A 46 -8.21 4.25 -21.23
C ARG A 46 -7.46 4.11 -22.55
N LEU A 47 -6.33 3.41 -22.55
CA LEU A 47 -5.57 3.08 -23.76
C LEU A 47 -6.19 1.90 -24.55
N GLY A 48 -7.26 1.31 -24.07
CA GLY A 48 -8.00 0.23 -24.75
C GLY A 48 -7.38 -1.15 -24.57
N HIS A 49 -6.55 -1.37 -23.54
CA HIS A 49 -6.02 -2.69 -23.25
C HIS A 49 -7.11 -3.60 -22.63
N PRO A 50 -6.98 -4.93 -22.81
CA PRO A 50 -7.89 -5.87 -22.14
C PRO A 50 -7.91 -5.67 -20.63
N LEU A 51 -9.06 -5.89 -19.99
CA LEU A 51 -9.25 -5.68 -18.55
C LEU A 51 -8.21 -6.41 -17.70
N ILE A 52 -7.90 -7.65 -18.04
CA ILE A 52 -6.90 -8.45 -17.31
C ILE A 52 -5.49 -7.83 -17.40
N VAL A 53 -5.13 -7.27 -18.56
CA VAL A 53 -3.86 -6.59 -18.77
C VAL A 53 -3.80 -5.31 -17.94
N SER A 54 -4.88 -4.55 -17.90
CA SER A 54 -4.99 -3.33 -17.10
C SER A 54 -4.84 -3.61 -15.61
N VAL A 55 -5.46 -4.68 -15.12
CA VAL A 55 -5.30 -5.14 -13.73
C VAL A 55 -3.85 -5.54 -13.44
N LEU A 56 -3.23 -6.34 -14.32
CA LEU A 56 -1.85 -6.77 -14.13
C LEU A 56 -0.87 -5.60 -14.12
N ILE A 57 -1.03 -4.64 -15.04
CA ILE A 57 -0.20 -3.41 -15.06
C ILE A 57 -0.38 -2.63 -13.75
N GLY A 58 -1.62 -2.48 -13.29
CA GLY A 58 -1.90 -1.81 -12.02
C GLY A 58 -1.22 -2.49 -10.83
N VAL A 59 -1.37 -3.81 -10.71
CA VAL A 59 -0.78 -4.59 -9.62
C VAL A 59 0.75 -4.52 -9.65
N VAL A 60 1.36 -4.77 -10.80
CA VAL A 60 2.82 -4.73 -10.96
C VAL A 60 3.37 -3.36 -10.60
N THR A 61 2.76 -2.29 -11.12
CA THR A 61 3.22 -0.92 -10.86
C THR A 61 3.08 -0.55 -9.39
N GLY A 62 1.95 -0.88 -8.76
CA GLY A 62 1.72 -0.62 -7.34
C GLY A 62 2.69 -1.37 -6.44
N VAL A 63 2.86 -2.67 -6.68
CA VAL A 63 3.77 -3.52 -5.91
C VAL A 63 5.22 -3.10 -6.09
N PHE A 64 5.62 -2.76 -7.31
CA PHE A 64 7.00 -2.36 -7.62
C PHE A 64 7.41 -1.07 -6.89
N GLY A 65 6.49 -0.11 -6.74
CA GLY A 65 6.72 1.10 -5.95
C GLY A 65 7.09 0.80 -4.49
N GLY A 66 6.38 -0.13 -3.86
CA GLY A 66 6.68 -0.58 -2.50
C GLY A 66 8.00 -1.35 -2.40
N MET A 67 8.32 -2.19 -3.38
CA MET A 67 9.60 -2.89 -3.44
C MET A 67 10.77 -1.92 -3.55
N LEU A 68 10.70 -0.93 -4.43
CA LEU A 68 11.74 0.10 -4.56
C LEU A 68 11.95 0.84 -3.24
N ARG A 69 10.87 1.23 -2.56
CA ARG A 69 10.98 1.86 -1.25
C ARG A 69 11.73 0.97 -0.26
N ASP A 70 11.39 -0.31 -0.18
CA ASP A 70 12.02 -1.23 0.76
C ASP A 70 13.51 -1.42 0.45
N VAL A 71 13.88 -1.49 -0.83
CA VAL A 71 15.28 -1.52 -1.28
C VAL A 71 16.02 -0.25 -0.85
N PHE A 72 15.45 0.93 -1.07
CA PHE A 72 16.06 2.19 -0.63
C PHE A 72 16.19 2.30 0.89
N CYS A 73 15.27 1.68 1.63
CA CYS A 73 15.34 1.61 3.09
C CYS A 73 16.25 0.48 3.62
N ALA A 74 16.96 -0.24 2.74
CA ALA A 74 17.81 -1.40 3.06
C ALA A 74 17.06 -2.46 3.90
N LYS A 75 15.80 -2.70 3.58
CA LYS A 75 14.93 -3.72 4.19
C LYS A 75 14.60 -4.78 3.17
N LEU A 76 14.36 -6.01 3.66
CA LEU A 76 13.77 -7.05 2.81
C LEU A 76 12.40 -6.56 2.32
N PRO A 77 12.13 -6.64 0.99
CA PRO A 77 10.86 -6.24 0.45
C PRO A 77 9.70 -6.95 1.14
N SER A 78 8.70 -6.20 1.59
CA SER A 78 7.51 -6.72 2.27
C SER A 78 6.72 -7.73 1.43
N VAL A 79 6.87 -7.67 0.12
CA VAL A 79 6.28 -8.63 -0.84
C VAL A 79 6.90 -10.02 -0.71
N LEU A 80 8.18 -10.10 -0.29
CA LEU A 80 8.91 -11.36 -0.12
C LEU A 80 8.78 -11.93 1.31
N SER A 81 8.45 -11.09 2.28
CA SER A 81 8.08 -11.54 3.60
C SER A 81 6.58 -11.88 3.58
N ASN A 82 6.24 -13.13 3.73
CA ASN A 82 4.86 -13.67 3.71
C ASN A 82 3.90 -13.06 4.76
N GLU A 83 4.19 -11.86 5.25
CA GLU A 83 3.48 -11.29 6.40
C GLU A 83 2.21 -10.51 6.04
N GLU A 84 1.99 -10.15 4.74
CA GLU A 84 0.84 -9.31 4.40
C GLU A 84 0.33 -9.55 2.97
N PRO A 85 -1.01 -9.53 2.76
CA PRO A 85 -1.63 -9.66 1.44
C PRO A 85 -1.47 -8.35 0.63
N TYR A 86 -0.25 -8.06 0.18
CA TYR A 86 0.10 -6.81 -0.50
C TYR A 86 -0.45 -6.75 -1.93
N ALA A 87 -0.12 -7.75 -2.73
CA ALA A 87 -0.54 -7.84 -4.13
C ALA A 87 -2.04 -8.13 -4.27
N SER A 88 -2.62 -8.90 -3.34
CA SER A 88 -4.04 -9.25 -3.35
C SER A 88 -4.94 -8.04 -3.17
N VAL A 89 -4.56 -7.09 -2.31
CA VAL A 89 -5.33 -5.85 -2.10
C VAL A 89 -5.29 -4.96 -3.35
N ALA A 90 -4.12 -4.83 -3.99
CA ALA A 90 -3.99 -4.11 -5.25
C ALA A 90 -4.82 -4.76 -6.37
N PHE A 91 -4.77 -6.09 -6.47
CA PHE A 91 -5.53 -6.87 -7.44
C PHE A 91 -7.04 -6.67 -7.26
N ALA A 92 -7.55 -6.83 -6.05
CA ALA A 92 -8.96 -6.60 -5.75
C ALA A 92 -9.39 -5.16 -6.02
N GLY A 93 -8.57 -4.19 -5.63
CA GLY A 93 -8.84 -2.77 -5.87
C GLY A 93 -8.93 -2.40 -7.35
N CYS A 94 -8.05 -2.94 -8.19
CA CYS A 94 -8.12 -2.75 -9.64
C CYS A 94 -9.37 -3.37 -10.25
N TRP A 95 -9.78 -4.58 -9.83
CA TRP A 95 -11.01 -5.20 -10.29
C TRP A 95 -12.26 -4.43 -9.87
N VAL A 96 -12.29 -3.93 -8.64
CA VAL A 96 -13.41 -3.07 -8.17
C VAL A 96 -13.48 -1.80 -8.99
N TYR A 97 -12.34 -1.16 -9.28
CA TYR A 97 -12.29 0.02 -10.12
C TYR A 97 -12.88 -0.22 -11.52
N LEU A 98 -12.38 -1.25 -12.21
CA LEU A 98 -12.87 -1.60 -13.55
C LEU A 98 -14.35 -1.99 -13.55
N GLY A 99 -14.78 -2.75 -12.53
CA GLY A 99 -16.18 -3.10 -12.37
C GLY A 99 -17.10 -1.89 -12.24
N LEU A 100 -16.71 -0.90 -11.44
CA LEU A 100 -17.49 0.34 -11.27
C LEU A 100 -17.54 1.19 -12.53
N VAL A 101 -16.41 1.30 -13.25
CA VAL A 101 -16.33 2.10 -14.46
C VAL A 101 -17.08 1.45 -15.63
N HIS A 102 -16.88 0.14 -15.86
CA HIS A 102 -17.53 -0.57 -16.95
C HIS A 102 -19.02 -0.84 -16.72
N ALA A 103 -19.45 -0.88 -15.47
CA ALA A 103 -20.88 -0.95 -15.13
C ALA A 103 -21.56 0.44 -15.19
N GLU A 104 -20.82 1.50 -15.51
CA GLU A 104 -21.32 2.89 -15.57
C GLU A 104 -22.02 3.36 -14.30
N ILE A 105 -21.67 2.75 -13.16
CA ILE A 105 -22.28 3.08 -11.86
C ILE A 105 -21.80 4.45 -11.38
N VAL A 106 -20.51 4.76 -11.63
CA VAL A 106 -19.86 5.96 -11.13
C VAL A 106 -18.92 6.53 -12.21
N PRO A 107 -18.81 7.87 -12.34
CA PRO A 107 -17.79 8.48 -13.20
C PRO A 107 -16.38 7.99 -12.88
N ALA A 108 -15.54 7.82 -13.89
CA ALA A 108 -14.19 7.27 -13.74
C ALA A 108 -13.34 8.00 -12.70
N ASP A 109 -13.48 9.32 -12.59
CA ASP A 109 -12.73 10.13 -11.63
C ASP A 109 -13.15 9.84 -10.18
N ILE A 110 -14.45 9.71 -9.93
CA ILE A 110 -14.97 9.35 -8.60
C ILE A 110 -14.61 7.92 -8.24
N ALA A 111 -14.70 6.99 -9.20
CA ALA A 111 -14.28 5.60 -9.03
C ALA A 111 -12.78 5.51 -8.67
N LEU A 112 -11.93 6.28 -9.32
CA LEU A 112 -10.49 6.33 -9.06
C LEU A 112 -10.21 6.75 -7.61
N TRP A 113 -10.74 7.87 -7.18
CA TRP A 113 -10.55 8.37 -5.82
C TRP A 113 -11.16 7.44 -4.76
N GLY A 114 -12.36 6.91 -5.04
CA GLY A 114 -13.04 5.96 -4.15
C GLY A 114 -12.25 4.66 -3.97
N CYS A 115 -11.71 4.09 -5.04
CA CYS A 115 -10.89 2.87 -4.98
C CYS A 115 -9.54 3.13 -4.32
N CYS A 116 -8.91 4.29 -4.56
CA CYS A 116 -7.71 4.68 -3.83
C CYS A 116 -7.96 4.76 -2.32
N ALA A 117 -9.04 5.38 -1.91
CA ALA A 117 -9.44 5.45 -0.50
C ALA A 117 -9.72 4.06 0.08
N LEU A 118 -10.40 3.20 -0.67
CA LEU A 118 -10.70 1.83 -0.26
C LEU A 118 -9.43 1.02 -0.02
N ILE A 119 -8.50 1.01 -0.97
CA ILE A 119 -7.20 0.31 -0.84
C ILE A 119 -6.45 0.84 0.39
N MET A 120 -6.42 2.15 0.57
CA MET A 120 -5.75 2.79 1.70
C MET A 120 -6.36 2.35 3.04
N ILE A 121 -7.69 2.34 3.14
CA ILE A 121 -8.41 1.90 4.35
C ILE A 121 -8.14 0.43 4.64
N VAL A 122 -8.23 -0.44 3.63
CA VAL A 122 -7.98 -1.88 3.77
C VAL A 122 -6.53 -2.14 4.22
N ARG A 123 -5.56 -1.43 3.66
CA ARG A 123 -4.16 -1.52 4.08
C ARG A 123 -3.96 -1.07 5.52
N MET A 124 -4.54 0.06 5.90
CA MET A 124 -4.45 0.55 7.28
C MET A 124 -5.14 -0.38 8.28
N ALA A 125 -6.26 -0.98 7.89
CA ALA A 125 -6.94 -1.99 8.71
C ALA A 125 -6.11 -3.27 8.86
N SER A 126 -5.44 -3.72 7.80
CA SER A 126 -4.55 -4.90 7.84
C SER A 126 -3.42 -4.74 8.86
N PHE A 127 -2.92 -3.52 9.06
CA PHE A 127 -1.89 -3.27 10.09
C PHE A 127 -2.43 -3.31 11.52
N ARG A 128 -3.72 -3.09 11.70
CA ARG A 128 -4.36 -3.06 13.03
C ARG A 128 -4.90 -4.41 13.48
N ILE A 129 -5.21 -5.32 12.56
CA ILE A 129 -5.85 -6.60 12.85
C ILE A 129 -4.77 -7.70 12.85
N PRO A 130 -4.38 -8.24 14.03
CA PRO A 130 -3.36 -9.29 14.12
C PRO A 130 -3.80 -10.64 13.51
N TRP A 131 -5.07 -10.77 13.16
CA TRP A 131 -5.66 -11.99 12.61
C TRP A 131 -5.29 -12.26 11.14
N MET A 132 -4.81 -11.25 10.41
CA MET A 132 -4.35 -11.41 9.03
C MET A 132 -2.87 -11.83 8.93
N LYS A 133 -2.16 -11.95 10.02
CA LYS A 133 -0.84 -12.58 10.04
C LYS A 133 -1.04 -14.09 9.92
N VAL A 134 -0.96 -14.59 8.69
CA VAL A 134 -0.90 -16.03 8.46
C VAL A 134 0.38 -16.54 9.11
N ARG A 135 0.22 -17.18 10.27
CA ARG A 135 1.29 -17.93 10.93
C ARG A 135 1.55 -19.19 10.10
N TYR A 136 2.68 -19.23 9.49
CA TYR A 136 3.35 -20.48 9.13
C TYR A 136 4.56 -20.67 10.02
#